data_8114e8f714c086390472cf6368de52f4
#
_entry.id   8114e8f714c086390472cf6368de52f4
#
_cell.length_a   1.000
_cell.length_b   1.000
_cell.length_c   1.000
_cell.angle_alpha   90.00
_cell.angle_beta   90.00
_cell.angle_gamma   90.00
#
_symmetry.space_group_name_H-M   'P 1'
#
loop_
_entity.id
_entity.type
_entity.pdbx_description
1 polymer ?
#
loop_
_entity_poly.entity_id
_entity_poly.type
_entity_poly.pdbx_seq_one_letter_code
_entity_poly.pdbx_strand_id
1 'polypeptide(L)'
;MTRYIVFDVETPNRYNNRISTIGISVVEDAKIIKEYFYFVNPGQRFDWFNTQLTGISAELVADAPTFPQLWKVIEPVMSSGILVAHNASFDMGVIRKCLRDYGIAWKPQVRGLCTVVMGRRLCPGISHRLNDLCEYYGICLNHHHADSDSRACAEILLRYMEMGVEPEKFVRVYNMW
;
A
#
# COMPACT_ATOMS: atom_id res chain seq x y z
N MET A 1 20.96 -7.27 2.41
CA MET A 1 19.88 -7.56 1.45
C MET A 1 18.82 -6.48 1.55
N THR A 2 18.15 -6.14 0.44
CA THR A 2 17.15 -5.07 0.43
C THR A 2 15.81 -5.61 0.92
N ARG A 3 15.20 -4.92 1.88
CA ARG A 3 13.86 -5.19 2.36
C ARG A 3 12.86 -4.23 1.70
N TYR A 4 11.76 -4.76 1.20
CA TYR A 4 10.67 -4.00 0.64
C TYR A 4 9.43 -4.14 1.53
N ILE A 5 8.79 -3.02 1.80
CA ILE A 5 7.55 -2.94 2.56
C ILE A 5 6.44 -2.57 1.59
N VAL A 6 5.78 -3.59 1.08
CA VAL A 6 4.69 -3.45 0.13
C VAL A 6 3.42 -3.18 0.90
N PHE A 7 2.71 -2.11 0.58
CA PHE A 7 1.49 -1.77 1.32
C PHE A 7 0.42 -1.20 0.39
N ASP A 8 -0.80 -1.31 0.84
CA ASP A 8 -2.00 -0.79 0.22
C ASP A 8 -2.94 -0.25 1.29
N VAL A 9 -3.67 0.83 0.99
CA VAL A 9 -4.60 1.45 1.93
C VAL A 9 -5.97 1.70 1.30
N GLU A 10 -7.03 1.44 2.08
CA GLU A 10 -8.37 1.86 1.71
C GLU A 10 -8.79 3.10 2.50
N THR A 11 -9.60 3.94 1.88
CA THR A 11 -10.04 5.21 2.45
C THR A 11 -11.56 5.24 2.66
N PRO A 12 -12.06 5.91 3.72
CA PRO A 12 -13.49 5.96 3.99
C PRO A 12 -14.24 6.88 3.00
N ASN A 13 -13.55 7.83 2.38
CA ASN A 13 -14.18 8.86 1.55
C ASN A 13 -13.21 9.50 0.55
N ARG A 14 -13.72 10.33 -0.33
CA ARG A 14 -13.00 11.03 -1.39
C ARG A 14 -11.92 12.03 -0.94
N TYR A 15 -11.86 12.39 0.33
CA TYR A 15 -10.82 13.30 0.84
C TYR A 15 -9.45 12.64 0.91
N ASN A 16 -9.43 11.30 1.01
CA ASN A 16 -8.21 10.50 1.01
C ASN A 16 -7.17 10.99 2.02
N ASN A 17 -7.65 11.38 3.21
CA ASN A 17 -6.82 11.87 4.31
C ASN A 17 -6.97 11.03 5.58
N ARG A 18 -7.67 9.91 5.48
CA ARG A 18 -7.84 8.90 6.51
C ARG A 18 -7.79 7.52 5.89
N ILE A 19 -7.45 6.55 6.70
CA ILE A 19 -7.36 5.14 6.32
C ILE A 19 -8.48 4.39 7.03
N SER A 20 -9.15 3.50 6.34
CA SER A 20 -10.11 2.53 6.90
C SER A 20 -9.52 1.12 7.02
N THR A 21 -8.56 0.76 6.15
CA THR A 21 -7.75 -0.45 6.28
C THR A 21 -6.35 -0.22 5.74
N ILE A 22 -5.41 -1.04 6.18
CA ILE A 22 -4.07 -1.14 5.62
C ILE A 22 -3.63 -2.60 5.56
N GLY A 23 -3.14 -3.02 4.39
CA GLY A 23 -2.43 -4.26 4.18
C GLY A 23 -0.93 -4.00 4.01
N ILE A 24 -0.10 -4.86 4.57
CA ILE A 24 1.37 -4.77 4.46
C ILE A 24 1.93 -6.15 4.19
N SER A 25 2.71 -6.29 3.12
CA SER A 25 3.48 -7.50 2.80
C SER A 25 4.97 -7.17 2.82
N VAL A 26 5.73 -7.86 3.66
CA VAL A 26 7.17 -7.68 3.79
C VAL A 26 7.88 -8.64 2.85
N VAL A 27 8.66 -8.08 1.92
CA VAL A 27 9.45 -8.86 0.97
C VAL A 27 10.93 -8.76 1.31
N GLU A 28 11.58 -9.90 1.46
CA GLU A 28 13.00 -10.04 1.72
C GLU A 28 13.49 -11.31 1.03
N ASP A 29 14.70 -11.31 0.47
CA ASP A 29 15.29 -12.45 -0.23
C ASP A 29 14.39 -13.05 -1.33
N ALA A 30 13.75 -12.18 -2.11
CA ALA A 30 12.79 -12.52 -3.15
C ALA A 30 11.62 -13.40 -2.66
N LYS A 31 11.16 -13.19 -1.43
CA LYS A 31 10.01 -13.90 -0.84
C LYS A 31 9.19 -12.96 0.03
N ILE A 32 7.89 -13.19 0.08
CA ILE A 32 7.02 -12.60 1.10
C ILE A 32 7.28 -13.35 2.39
N ILE A 33 7.85 -12.67 3.40
CA ILE A 33 8.22 -13.29 4.68
C ILE A 33 7.23 -13.00 5.79
N LYS A 34 6.41 -11.96 5.64
CA LYS A 34 5.41 -11.58 6.63
C LYS A 34 4.31 -10.73 6.02
N GLU A 35 3.11 -10.88 6.52
CA GLU A 35 1.95 -10.11 6.10
C GLU A 35 1.21 -9.59 7.33
N TYR A 36 0.60 -8.40 7.18
CA TYR A 36 -0.21 -7.76 8.20
C TYR A 36 -1.45 -7.16 7.55
N PHE A 37 -2.54 -7.20 8.27
CA PHE A 37 -3.78 -6.53 7.91
C PHE A 37 -4.40 -5.89 9.14
N TYR A 38 -4.87 -4.65 8.99
CA TYR A 38 -5.53 -3.93 10.07
C TYR A 38 -6.73 -3.16 9.55
N PHE A 39 -7.85 -3.28 10.27
CA PHE A 39 -8.91 -2.29 10.24
C PHE A 39 -8.48 -1.07 11.03
N VAL A 40 -8.95 0.10 10.59
CA VAL A 40 -8.65 1.38 11.22
C VAL A 40 -9.94 2.18 11.36
N ASN A 41 -10.24 2.66 12.56
CA ASN A 41 -11.30 3.62 12.73
C ASN A 41 -10.84 5.00 12.24
N PRO A 42 -11.35 5.49 11.10
CA PRO A 42 -10.89 6.75 10.52
C PRO A 42 -11.38 7.99 11.27
N GLY A 43 -12.35 7.85 12.17
CA GLY A 43 -13.01 8.97 12.85
C GLY A 43 -13.69 9.95 11.88
N GLN A 44 -14.11 9.46 10.71
CA GLN A 44 -14.76 10.25 9.66
C GLN A 44 -15.94 9.50 9.06
N ARG A 45 -16.81 10.27 8.39
CA ARG A 45 -17.91 9.71 7.61
C ARG A 45 -17.38 8.88 6.43
N PHE A 46 -18.05 7.77 6.16
CA PHE A 46 -17.85 6.97 4.96
C PHE A 46 -18.73 7.50 3.82
N ASP A 47 -18.15 7.61 2.63
CA ASP A 47 -18.93 7.85 1.42
C ASP A 47 -19.51 6.50 0.94
N TRP A 48 -20.73 6.52 0.46
CA TRP A 48 -21.41 5.33 -0.06
C TRP A 48 -20.57 4.61 -1.10
N PHE A 49 -19.95 5.36 -2.01
CA PHE A 49 -19.10 4.80 -3.06
C PHE A 49 -17.91 4.01 -2.49
N ASN A 50 -17.21 4.56 -1.49
CA ASN A 50 -16.07 3.86 -0.87
C ASN A 50 -16.53 2.60 -0.14
N THR A 51 -17.65 2.64 0.57
CA THR A 51 -18.22 1.46 1.22
C THR A 51 -18.61 0.37 0.20
N GLN A 52 -19.22 0.75 -0.93
CA GLN A 52 -19.57 -0.22 -1.98
C GLN A 52 -18.33 -0.82 -2.64
N LEU A 53 -17.28 -0.03 -2.82
CA LEU A 53 -16.04 -0.47 -3.47
C LEU A 53 -15.24 -1.43 -2.59
N THR A 54 -15.11 -1.12 -1.30
CA THR A 54 -14.21 -1.83 -0.37
C THR A 54 -14.92 -2.81 0.55
N GLY A 55 -16.25 -2.71 0.65
CA GLY A 55 -17.03 -3.45 1.64
C GLY A 55 -16.88 -2.96 3.08
N ILE A 56 -16.12 -1.85 3.31
CA ILE A 56 -15.80 -1.35 4.64
C ILE A 56 -16.79 -0.26 5.02
N SER A 57 -17.45 -0.41 6.16
CA SER A 57 -18.39 0.56 6.71
C SER A 57 -17.92 1.11 8.05
N ALA A 58 -18.58 2.17 8.52
CA ALA A 58 -18.30 2.78 9.82
C ALA A 58 -18.54 1.79 10.97
N GLU A 59 -19.58 0.96 10.85
CA GLU A 59 -19.94 -0.06 11.84
C GLU A 59 -18.87 -1.14 11.93
N LEU A 60 -18.32 -1.57 10.77
CA LEU A 60 -17.30 -2.61 10.71
C LEU A 60 -16.01 -2.20 11.43
N VAL A 61 -15.66 -0.92 11.38
CA VAL A 61 -14.42 -0.40 11.98
C VAL A 61 -14.62 0.37 13.28
N ALA A 62 -15.83 0.34 13.84
CA ALA A 62 -16.18 1.15 15.04
C ALA A 62 -15.25 0.88 16.21
N ASP A 63 -14.92 -0.40 16.45
CA ASP A 63 -14.05 -0.85 17.55
C ASP A 63 -12.58 -1.01 17.14
N ALA A 64 -12.23 -0.69 15.88
CA ALA A 64 -10.86 -0.75 15.42
C ALA A 64 -10.00 0.38 16.02
N PRO A 65 -8.68 0.18 16.12
CA PRO A 65 -7.79 1.24 16.58
C PRO A 65 -7.85 2.45 15.63
N THR A 66 -7.68 3.64 16.19
CA THR A 66 -7.47 4.86 15.40
C THR A 66 -6.09 4.82 14.74
N PHE A 67 -5.89 5.64 13.69
CA PHE A 67 -4.59 5.69 13.01
C PHE A 67 -3.41 6.02 13.97
N PRO A 68 -3.50 6.98 14.91
CA PRO A 68 -2.42 7.22 15.87
C PRO A 68 -2.08 6.02 16.76
N GLN A 69 -3.07 5.20 17.11
CA GLN A 69 -2.85 3.99 17.90
C GLN A 69 -2.16 2.91 17.05
N LEU A 70 -2.66 2.69 15.83
CA LEU A 70 -2.09 1.72 14.91
C LEU A 70 -0.68 2.13 14.47
N TRP A 71 -0.45 3.44 14.22
CA TRP A 71 0.85 3.93 13.74
C TRP A 71 2.01 3.52 14.66
N LYS A 72 1.81 3.53 15.97
CA LYS A 72 2.81 3.07 16.94
C LYS A 72 3.22 1.60 16.75
N VAL A 73 2.31 0.80 16.17
CA VAL A 73 2.55 -0.63 15.91
C VAL A 73 3.22 -0.84 14.55
N ILE A 74 2.76 -0.14 13.51
CA ILE A 74 3.24 -0.37 12.14
C ILE A 74 4.45 0.49 11.74
N GLU A 75 4.68 1.62 12.41
CA GLU A 75 5.79 2.53 12.09
C GLU A 75 7.16 1.82 12.03
N PRO A 76 7.53 0.95 12.96
CA PRO A 76 8.79 0.23 12.89
C PRO A 76 8.92 -0.63 11.62
N VAL A 77 7.83 -1.25 11.16
CA VAL A 77 7.79 -2.02 9.91
C VAL A 77 7.89 -1.08 8.72
N MET A 78 7.05 -0.05 8.67
CA MET A 78 7.05 0.96 7.59
C MET A 78 8.39 1.68 7.45
N SER A 79 9.16 1.77 8.52
CA SER A 79 10.49 2.37 8.55
C SER A 79 11.64 1.43 8.22
N SER A 80 11.38 0.12 8.11
CA SER A 80 12.44 -0.91 8.02
C SER A 80 12.95 -1.19 6.61
N GLY A 81 12.33 -0.63 5.57
CA GLY A 81 12.69 -0.93 4.17
C GLY A 81 12.30 0.14 3.17
N ILE A 82 12.38 -0.21 1.90
CA ILE A 82 11.87 0.60 0.78
C ILE A 82 10.36 0.38 0.68
N LEU A 83 9.60 1.46 0.73
CA LEU A 83 8.14 1.39 0.60
C LEU A 83 7.74 1.08 -0.84
N VAL A 84 6.77 0.21 -1.02
CA VAL A 84 6.27 -0.17 -2.36
C VAL A 84 4.75 -0.12 -2.35
N ALA A 85 4.17 0.42 -3.41
CA ALA A 85 2.73 0.33 -3.62
C ALA A 85 2.40 0.27 -5.13
N HIS A 86 1.19 -0.16 -5.43
CA HIS A 86 0.66 -0.15 -6.79
C HIS A 86 -0.06 1.17 -7.03
N ASN A 87 0.51 2.07 -7.86
CA ASN A 87 0.16 3.49 -7.93
C ASN A 87 0.57 4.28 -6.67
N ALA A 88 1.81 4.10 -6.24
CA ALA A 88 2.37 4.55 -4.96
C ALA A 88 2.12 6.03 -4.60
N SER A 89 1.87 6.90 -5.58
CA SER A 89 1.53 8.31 -5.33
C SER A 89 0.25 8.47 -4.51
N PHE A 90 -0.71 7.56 -4.69
CA PHE A 90 -1.96 7.56 -3.93
C PHE A 90 -1.70 7.16 -2.47
N ASP A 91 -1.15 5.98 -2.24
CA ASP A 91 -0.96 5.43 -0.89
C ASP A 91 0.00 6.28 -0.05
N MET A 92 1.11 6.71 -0.63
CA MET A 92 2.04 7.64 0.01
C MET A 92 1.36 8.97 0.33
N GLY A 93 0.49 9.46 -0.55
CA GLY A 93 -0.31 10.66 -0.34
C GLY A 93 -1.29 10.53 0.82
N VAL A 94 -1.96 9.39 0.95
CA VAL A 94 -2.89 9.10 2.05
C VAL A 94 -2.13 9.03 3.37
N ILE A 95 -1.04 8.26 3.46
CA ILE A 95 -0.20 8.17 4.67
C ILE A 95 0.29 9.56 5.09
N ARG A 96 0.84 10.34 4.16
CA ARG A 96 1.30 11.71 4.43
C ARG A 96 0.20 12.59 5.02
N LYS A 97 -1.00 12.57 4.42
CA LYS A 97 -2.14 13.35 4.92
C LYS A 97 -2.59 12.89 6.32
N CYS A 98 -2.64 11.56 6.55
CA CYS A 98 -2.94 11.03 7.87
C CYS A 98 -1.95 11.53 8.93
N LEU A 99 -0.65 11.39 8.67
CA LEU A 99 0.40 11.83 9.58
C LEU A 99 0.27 13.31 9.91
N ARG A 100 0.12 14.15 8.88
CA ARG A 100 -0.04 15.60 9.04
C ARG A 100 -1.29 15.94 9.85
N ASP A 101 -2.43 15.37 9.50
CA ASP A 101 -3.72 15.74 10.10
C ASP A 101 -3.85 15.25 11.54
N TYR A 102 -3.09 14.23 11.94
CA TYR A 102 -2.98 13.77 13.32
C TYR A 102 -1.78 14.37 14.07
N GLY A 103 -0.98 15.23 13.42
CA GLY A 103 0.21 15.84 14.02
C GLY A 103 1.30 14.83 14.39
N ILE A 104 1.39 13.73 13.65
CA ILE A 104 2.37 12.67 13.91
C ILE A 104 3.62 12.96 13.10
N ALA A 105 4.73 13.19 13.80
CA ALA A 105 6.03 13.31 13.17
C ALA A 105 6.56 11.94 12.70
N TRP A 106 7.06 11.88 11.49
CA TRP A 106 7.76 10.74 10.92
C TRP A 106 8.96 11.24 10.11
N LYS A 107 9.58 10.36 9.34
CA LYS A 107 10.69 10.73 8.44
C LYS A 107 10.21 11.80 7.46
N PRO A 108 10.99 12.89 7.24
CA PRO A 108 10.61 13.93 6.27
C PRO A 108 10.58 13.40 4.84
N GLN A 109 11.39 12.38 4.58
CA GLN A 109 11.49 11.72 3.29
C GLN A 109 11.60 10.21 3.47
N VAL A 110 10.98 9.47 2.56
CA VAL A 110 11.08 8.02 2.49
C VAL A 110 11.48 7.58 1.09
N ARG A 111 12.20 6.47 1.01
CA ARG A 111 12.47 5.80 -0.25
C ARG A 111 11.29 4.94 -0.62
N GLY A 112 10.85 5.02 -1.86
CA GLY A 112 9.74 4.20 -2.32
C GLY A 112 9.81 3.91 -3.81
N LEU A 113 9.03 2.94 -4.27
CA LEU A 113 8.86 2.61 -5.67
C LEU A 113 7.41 2.27 -5.99
N CYS A 114 7.07 2.36 -7.26
CA CYS A 114 5.73 2.13 -7.77
C CYS A 114 5.77 1.02 -8.81
N THR A 115 5.04 -0.08 -8.56
CA THR A 115 4.99 -1.22 -9.49
C THR A 115 4.34 -0.87 -10.83
N VAL A 116 3.42 0.11 -10.88
CA VAL A 116 2.88 0.65 -12.15
C VAL A 116 3.98 1.31 -13.00
N VAL A 117 4.84 2.11 -12.36
CA VAL A 117 5.94 2.78 -13.06
C VAL A 117 6.96 1.76 -13.57
N MET A 118 7.24 0.73 -12.77
CA MET A 118 8.08 -0.38 -13.20
C MET A 118 7.46 -1.09 -14.40
N GLY A 119 6.21 -1.53 -14.30
CA GLY A 119 5.52 -2.27 -15.34
C GLY A 119 5.48 -1.52 -16.68
N ARG A 120 5.20 -0.23 -16.67
CA ARG A 120 5.19 0.61 -17.88
C ARG A 120 6.53 0.64 -18.62
N ARG A 121 7.65 0.46 -17.91
CA ARG A 121 8.97 0.39 -18.52
C ARG A 121 9.35 -1.02 -18.96
N LEU A 122 8.91 -2.03 -18.22
CA LEU A 122 9.30 -3.42 -18.41
C LEU A 122 8.43 -4.14 -19.44
N CYS A 123 7.15 -3.88 -19.43
CA CYS A 123 6.13 -4.54 -20.23
C CYS A 123 5.25 -3.50 -20.94
N PRO A 124 5.82 -2.69 -21.86
CA PRO A 124 5.01 -1.73 -22.61
C PRO A 124 3.97 -2.47 -23.47
N GLY A 125 2.79 -1.90 -23.61
CA GLY A 125 1.74 -2.45 -24.46
C GLY A 125 0.71 -3.34 -23.75
N ILE A 126 0.85 -3.58 -22.44
CA ILE A 126 -0.19 -4.20 -21.62
C ILE A 126 -0.79 -3.22 -20.64
N SER A 127 -1.96 -3.53 -20.11
CA SER A 127 -2.55 -2.75 -19.00
C SER A 127 -1.73 -2.93 -17.72
N HIS A 128 -1.61 -1.84 -16.93
CA HIS A 128 -0.91 -1.85 -15.65
C HIS A 128 -1.86 -1.58 -14.49
N ARG A 129 -3.14 -1.84 -14.65
CA ARG A 129 -4.07 -1.92 -13.52
C ARG A 129 -3.77 -3.18 -12.72
N LEU A 130 -4.01 -3.14 -11.42
CA LEU A 130 -3.68 -4.27 -10.53
C LEU A 130 -4.36 -5.57 -10.98
N ASN A 131 -5.67 -5.51 -11.23
CA ASN A 131 -6.44 -6.66 -11.70
C ASN A 131 -5.92 -7.23 -13.03
N ASP A 132 -5.58 -6.36 -13.99
CA ASP A 132 -5.13 -6.80 -15.31
C ASP A 132 -3.74 -7.45 -15.24
N LEU A 133 -2.84 -6.92 -14.38
CA LEU A 133 -1.54 -7.56 -14.13
C LEU A 133 -1.67 -8.87 -13.36
N CYS A 134 -2.60 -8.94 -12.41
CA CYS A 134 -2.87 -10.18 -11.69
C CYS A 134 -3.39 -11.27 -12.63
N GLU A 135 -4.31 -10.94 -13.53
CA GLU A 135 -4.76 -11.86 -14.58
C GLU A 135 -3.59 -12.29 -15.48
N TYR A 136 -2.78 -11.34 -15.96
CA TYR A 136 -1.64 -11.60 -16.83
C TYR A 136 -0.60 -12.53 -16.19
N TYR A 137 -0.32 -12.37 -14.89
CA TYR A 137 0.67 -13.17 -14.17
C TYR A 137 0.10 -14.38 -13.42
N GLY A 138 -1.21 -14.61 -13.47
CA GLY A 138 -1.89 -15.70 -12.73
C GLY A 138 -1.84 -15.51 -11.21
N ILE A 139 -1.93 -14.26 -10.73
CA ILE A 139 -1.94 -13.91 -9.31
C ILE A 139 -3.38 -13.84 -8.81
N CYS A 140 -3.67 -14.51 -7.69
CA CYS A 140 -4.99 -14.42 -7.06
C CYS A 140 -5.21 -13.03 -6.47
N LEU A 141 -6.37 -12.44 -6.76
CA LEU A 141 -6.73 -11.10 -6.30
C LEU A 141 -8.18 -11.06 -5.83
N ASN A 142 -8.41 -10.54 -4.62
CA ASN A 142 -9.68 -10.04 -4.15
C ASN A 142 -9.59 -8.51 -4.09
N HIS A 143 -9.84 -7.85 -5.24
CA HIS A 143 -9.57 -6.43 -5.45
C HIS A 143 -10.37 -5.55 -4.48
N HIS A 144 -9.74 -4.45 -4.04
CA HIS A 144 -10.23 -3.51 -3.02
C HIS A 144 -10.28 -4.08 -1.60
N HIS A 145 -9.46 -5.09 -1.34
CA HIS A 145 -9.13 -5.57 -0.02
C HIS A 145 -7.63 -5.35 0.21
N ALA A 146 -7.26 -4.47 1.13
CA ALA A 146 -5.89 -4.00 1.27
C ALA A 146 -4.84 -5.10 1.54
N ASP A 147 -5.22 -6.20 2.20
CA ASP A 147 -4.39 -7.39 2.38
C ASP A 147 -4.12 -8.10 1.04
N SER A 148 -5.18 -8.33 0.26
CA SER A 148 -5.08 -8.93 -1.06
C SER A 148 -4.32 -8.03 -2.05
N ASP A 149 -4.58 -6.74 -2.05
CA ASP A 149 -3.97 -5.79 -2.97
C ASP A 149 -2.48 -5.56 -2.65
N SER A 150 -2.10 -5.47 -1.36
CA SER A 150 -0.69 -5.41 -0.95
C SER A 150 0.07 -6.70 -1.29
N ARG A 151 -0.54 -7.88 -1.09
CA ARG A 151 0.04 -9.15 -1.48
C ARG A 151 0.23 -9.25 -2.99
N ALA A 152 -0.80 -8.93 -3.77
CA ALA A 152 -0.74 -8.93 -5.23
C ALA A 152 0.35 -7.98 -5.75
N CYS A 153 0.46 -6.78 -5.17
CA CYS A 153 1.53 -5.84 -5.48
C CYS A 153 2.91 -6.43 -5.16
N ALA A 154 3.06 -7.16 -4.04
CA ALA A 154 4.30 -7.84 -3.69
C ALA A 154 4.64 -8.96 -4.69
N GLU A 155 3.66 -9.77 -5.08
CA GLU A 155 3.85 -10.83 -6.08
C GLU A 155 4.23 -10.24 -7.46
N ILE A 156 3.64 -9.12 -7.87
CA ILE A 156 4.05 -8.39 -9.09
C ILE A 156 5.51 -7.92 -8.98
N LEU A 157 5.91 -7.36 -7.83
CA LEU A 157 7.30 -6.98 -7.60
C LEU A 157 8.25 -8.18 -7.76
N LEU A 158 7.89 -9.33 -7.19
CA LEU A 158 8.66 -10.57 -7.31
C LEU A 158 8.76 -11.05 -8.76
N ARG A 159 7.68 -10.97 -9.55
CA ARG A 159 7.73 -11.28 -11.00
C ARG A 159 8.71 -10.39 -11.74
N TYR A 160 8.75 -9.10 -11.43
CA TYR A 160 9.75 -8.21 -12.04
C TYR A 160 11.17 -8.58 -11.63
N MET A 161 11.41 -8.98 -10.39
CA MET A 161 12.71 -9.47 -9.93
C MET A 161 13.13 -10.78 -10.64
N GLU A 162 12.19 -11.72 -10.82
CA GLU A 162 12.41 -12.97 -11.58
C GLU A 162 12.78 -12.71 -13.05
N MET A 163 12.32 -11.60 -13.62
CA MET A 163 12.71 -11.13 -14.96
C MET A 163 14.12 -10.48 -14.99
N GLY A 164 14.85 -10.50 -13.88
CA GLY A 164 16.19 -9.92 -13.77
C GLY A 164 16.21 -8.41 -13.53
N VAL A 165 15.07 -7.84 -13.12
CA VAL A 165 14.98 -6.41 -12.82
C VAL A 165 15.51 -6.13 -11.42
N GLU A 166 16.33 -5.09 -11.30
CA GLU A 166 16.78 -4.54 -10.02
C GLU A 166 15.82 -3.41 -9.57
N PRO A 167 14.94 -3.65 -8.59
CA PRO A 167 13.94 -2.66 -8.21
C PRO A 167 14.54 -1.35 -7.72
N GLU A 168 15.74 -1.39 -7.16
CA GLU A 168 16.45 -0.22 -6.65
C GLU A 168 16.67 0.87 -7.70
N LYS A 169 16.74 0.49 -8.98
CA LYS A 169 16.84 1.44 -10.13
C LYS A 169 15.58 2.27 -10.34
N PHE A 170 14.47 1.87 -9.73
CA PHE A 170 13.17 2.55 -9.81
C PHE A 170 12.82 3.32 -8.54
N VAL A 171 13.68 3.27 -7.53
CA VAL A 171 13.45 3.97 -6.27
C VAL A 171 13.42 5.48 -6.48
N ARG A 172 12.43 6.11 -5.83
CA ARG A 172 12.26 7.57 -5.76
C ARG A 172 12.16 8.00 -4.29
N VAL A 173 12.36 9.28 -4.06
CA VAL A 173 12.15 9.90 -2.75
C VAL A 173 10.75 10.51 -2.73
N TYR A 174 9.99 10.18 -1.69
CA TYR A 174 8.68 10.76 -1.40
C TYR A 174 8.81 11.69 -0.19
N ASN A 175 8.31 12.92 -0.33
CA ASN A 175 8.21 13.87 0.77
C ASN A 175 7.00 13.53 1.62
N MET A 176 7.19 13.41 2.93
CA MET A 176 6.15 13.02 3.88
C MET A 176 5.65 14.18 4.76
N TRP A 177 6.04 15.41 4.42
CA TRP A 177 5.57 16.67 5.03
C TRP A 177 4.60 17.40 4.11
#